data_de7f5dc734f00bbed0f8d1c2b4f79ab4
#
_entry.id   de7f5dc734f00bbed0f8d1c2b4f79ab4
#
_cell.length_a   1.000
_cell.length_b   1.000
_cell.length_c   1.000
_cell.angle_alpha   90.00
_cell.angle_beta   90.00
_cell.angle_gamma   90.00
#
_symmetry.space_group_name_H-M   'P 1'
#
loop_
_entity.id
_entity.type
_entity.pdbx_description
1 polymer ?
#
loop_
_entity_poly.entity_id
_entity_poly.type
_entity_poly.pdbx_seq_one_letter_code
_entity_poly.pdbx_strand_id
1 'polypeptide(L)'
;MKHNLLLPFIAAALLLGQSLAIHAAEPAAAKTKIAVVISTLNNPWFVVLGDTAKARAVELGYDAAVFDSQNDTAKEAAHFDNIISGGYKAILFNPTDAKGSIANVRRATTKGIPVFCIDREIDATNAATAQILSDNYSGCVKLGQYFVKTVGQSGQYAELLGIVGDNNTWNRSKGFHSVVDRYPGLKMAAQQSAEFDRGKGLEVMESILQGHSDINAVFCGNDAMAMGAYQALVAAGKDKQVKVFGFDGADDVVRLIAEKKIEATGMQFPKTMARKAAEFADEHIKGKRDFAQKIPVAVELVTQENVGKYGDYGRKNK
;
A
#
# COMPACT_ATOMS: atom_id res chain seq x y z
N MET A 1 -60.70 -82.06 -47.16
CA MET A 1 -60.56 -80.62 -47.40
C MET A 1 -60.73 -79.93 -46.10
N LYS A 2 -59.61 -79.58 -45.43
CA LYS A 2 -59.59 -78.88 -44.11
C LYS A 2 -58.55 -77.77 -44.20
N HIS A 3 -59.03 -76.54 -44.13
CA HIS A 3 -58.19 -75.37 -44.11
C HIS A 3 -57.76 -75.07 -42.67
N ASN A 4 -56.42 -75.05 -42.41
CA ASN A 4 -55.88 -74.58 -41.21
C ASN A 4 -55.53 -73.11 -41.36
N LEU A 5 -56.13 -72.23 -40.49
CA LEU A 5 -55.78 -70.81 -40.38
C LEU A 5 -54.71 -70.73 -39.31
N LEU A 6 -53.54 -70.19 -39.65
CA LEU A 6 -52.46 -69.75 -38.74
C LEU A 6 -52.65 -68.30 -38.40
N LEU A 7 -52.83 -67.96 -37.12
CA LEU A 7 -52.75 -66.61 -36.62
C LEU A 7 -51.29 -66.24 -36.28
N PRO A 8 -50.84 -65.06 -36.63
CA PRO A 8 -49.54 -64.61 -36.12
C PRO A 8 -49.68 -63.88 -34.79
N PHE A 9 -48.87 -64.28 -33.81
CA PHE A 9 -48.65 -63.56 -32.57
C PHE A 9 -47.83 -62.27 -32.81
N ILE A 10 -48.41 -61.09 -32.50
CA ILE A 10 -47.70 -59.80 -32.50
C ILE A 10 -47.19 -59.63 -31.06
N ALA A 11 -45.85 -59.71 -30.85
CA ALA A 11 -45.18 -59.36 -29.60
C ALA A 11 -44.97 -57.83 -29.60
N ALA A 12 -45.70 -57.12 -28.74
CA ALA A 12 -45.51 -55.72 -28.49
C ALA A 12 -44.32 -55.54 -27.55
N ALA A 13 -43.15 -55.04 -28.03
CA ALA A 13 -42.03 -54.62 -27.27
C ALA A 13 -42.28 -53.22 -26.72
N LEU A 14 -42.53 -53.10 -25.40
CA LEU A 14 -42.56 -51.85 -24.65
C LEU A 14 -41.11 -51.32 -24.50
N LEU A 15 -40.71 -50.35 -25.29
CA LEU A 15 -39.50 -49.54 -25.08
C LEU A 15 -39.78 -48.52 -23.98
N LEU A 16 -39.33 -48.81 -22.74
CA LEU A 16 -39.19 -47.78 -21.69
C LEU A 16 -38.09 -46.83 -22.04
N GLY A 17 -38.45 -45.67 -22.61
CA GLY A 17 -37.57 -44.55 -22.79
C GLY A 17 -37.22 -43.92 -21.43
N GLN A 18 -36.06 -44.24 -20.90
CA GLN A 18 -35.49 -43.49 -19.77
C GLN A 18 -34.98 -42.14 -20.31
N SER A 19 -35.76 -41.07 -20.08
CA SER A 19 -35.31 -39.70 -20.30
C SER A 19 -34.18 -39.38 -19.30
N LEU A 20 -32.95 -39.47 -19.74
CA LEU A 20 -31.80 -38.85 -19.03
C LEU A 20 -32.01 -37.34 -19.01
N ALA A 21 -32.55 -36.82 -17.90
CA ALA A 21 -32.55 -35.40 -17.66
C ALA A 21 -31.10 -34.97 -17.47
N ILE A 22 -30.50 -34.41 -18.50
CA ILE A 22 -29.22 -33.68 -18.40
C ILE A 22 -29.52 -32.44 -17.57
N HIS A 23 -29.19 -32.50 -16.27
CA HIS A 23 -29.11 -31.30 -15.45
C HIS A 23 -27.93 -30.49 -16.00
N ALA A 24 -28.23 -29.52 -16.85
CA ALA A 24 -27.30 -28.45 -17.18
C ALA A 24 -26.97 -27.76 -15.83
N ALA A 25 -25.72 -27.86 -15.39
CA ALA A 25 -25.27 -27.12 -14.24
C ALA A 25 -25.58 -25.64 -14.48
N GLU A 26 -26.37 -25.02 -13.60
CA GLU A 26 -26.59 -23.58 -13.66
C GLU A 26 -25.22 -22.88 -13.69
N PRO A 27 -25.00 -21.91 -14.59
CA PRO A 27 -23.76 -21.17 -14.63
C PRO A 27 -23.59 -20.52 -13.25
N ALA A 28 -22.46 -20.83 -12.59
CA ALA A 28 -22.14 -20.24 -11.30
C ALA A 28 -22.30 -18.72 -11.38
N ALA A 29 -23.12 -18.14 -10.52
CA ALA A 29 -23.37 -16.71 -10.50
C ALA A 29 -22.05 -15.95 -10.49
N ALA A 30 -21.88 -15.01 -11.42
CA ALA A 30 -20.64 -14.23 -11.53
C ALA A 30 -20.35 -13.52 -10.19
N LYS A 31 -19.16 -13.75 -9.65
CA LYS A 31 -18.76 -13.14 -8.38
C LYS A 31 -18.76 -11.61 -8.47
N THR A 32 -19.19 -10.97 -7.41
CA THR A 32 -19.09 -9.51 -7.25
C THR A 32 -17.63 -9.09 -7.31
N LYS A 33 -17.33 -8.01 -8.07
CA LYS A 33 -15.96 -7.54 -8.32
C LYS A 33 -15.57 -6.42 -7.39
N ILE A 34 -14.33 -6.48 -6.87
CA ILE A 34 -13.66 -5.40 -6.14
C ILE A 34 -12.38 -5.03 -6.89
N ALA A 35 -12.15 -3.74 -7.11
CA ALA A 35 -10.91 -3.24 -7.71
C ALA A 35 -9.92 -2.84 -6.61
N VAL A 36 -8.64 -3.14 -6.81
CA VAL A 36 -7.53 -2.67 -5.99
C VAL A 36 -6.64 -1.81 -6.90
N VAL A 37 -6.70 -0.49 -6.74
CA VAL A 37 -5.91 0.45 -7.56
C VAL A 37 -4.74 0.94 -6.73
N ILE A 38 -3.54 0.65 -7.18
CA ILE A 38 -2.28 0.97 -6.50
C ILE A 38 -1.53 2.04 -7.31
N SER A 39 -0.96 3.00 -6.60
CA SER A 39 -0.19 4.09 -7.23
C SER A 39 0.99 3.58 -8.05
N THR A 40 1.73 2.59 -7.52
CA THR A 40 2.82 1.91 -8.23
C THR A 40 3.15 0.56 -7.60
N LEU A 41 3.53 -0.42 -8.41
CA LEU A 41 4.09 -1.69 -7.94
C LEU A 41 5.63 -1.74 -7.98
N ASN A 42 6.27 -0.61 -8.25
CA ASN A 42 7.73 -0.50 -8.25
C ASN A 42 8.35 -0.58 -6.84
N ASN A 43 7.56 -0.33 -5.80
CA ASN A 43 7.98 -0.44 -4.41
C ASN A 43 7.39 -1.73 -3.80
N PRO A 44 8.23 -2.65 -3.25
CA PRO A 44 7.77 -3.89 -2.62
C PRO A 44 6.73 -3.69 -1.52
N TRP A 45 6.76 -2.56 -0.81
CA TRP A 45 5.77 -2.22 0.21
C TRP A 45 4.35 -2.12 -0.39
N PHE A 46 4.22 -1.50 -1.58
CA PHE A 46 2.93 -1.40 -2.29
C PHE A 46 2.50 -2.72 -2.92
N VAL A 47 3.43 -3.59 -3.30
CA VAL A 47 3.11 -4.97 -3.72
C VAL A 47 2.42 -5.71 -2.57
N VAL A 48 2.99 -5.65 -1.35
CA VAL A 48 2.39 -6.27 -0.15
C VAL A 48 1.02 -5.68 0.15
N LEU A 49 0.85 -4.35 0.03
CA LEU A 49 -0.44 -3.68 0.23
C LEU A 49 -1.50 -4.20 -0.76
N GLY A 50 -1.18 -4.19 -2.05
CA GLY A 50 -2.10 -4.59 -3.14
C GLY A 50 -2.45 -6.06 -3.10
N ASP A 51 -1.46 -6.93 -2.93
CA ASP A 51 -1.67 -8.38 -2.86
C ASP A 51 -2.49 -8.78 -1.63
N THR A 52 -2.23 -8.16 -0.46
CA THR A 52 -3.01 -8.41 0.75
C THR A 52 -4.46 -7.94 0.58
N ALA A 53 -4.68 -6.77 -0.03
CA ALA A 53 -6.03 -6.26 -0.30
C ALA A 53 -6.81 -7.20 -1.22
N LYS A 54 -6.18 -7.64 -2.33
CA LYS A 54 -6.75 -8.62 -3.26
C LYS A 54 -7.03 -9.95 -2.56
N ALA A 55 -6.06 -10.50 -1.85
CA ALA A 55 -6.21 -11.78 -1.16
C ALA A 55 -7.37 -11.74 -0.15
N ARG A 56 -7.47 -10.64 0.64
CA ARG A 56 -8.56 -10.50 1.60
C ARG A 56 -9.93 -10.38 0.94
N ALA A 57 -10.03 -9.64 -0.17
CA ALA A 57 -11.28 -9.58 -0.95
C ALA A 57 -11.69 -10.96 -1.48
N VAL A 58 -10.73 -11.76 -1.96
CA VAL A 58 -10.97 -13.14 -2.42
C VAL A 58 -11.40 -14.03 -1.25
N GLU A 59 -10.77 -13.94 -0.07
CA GLU A 59 -11.17 -14.66 1.15
C GLU A 59 -12.64 -14.35 1.54
N LEU A 60 -13.10 -13.11 1.30
CA LEU A 60 -14.48 -12.66 1.55
C LEU A 60 -15.48 -13.08 0.45
N GLY A 61 -15.02 -13.78 -0.59
CA GLY A 61 -15.86 -14.33 -1.65
C GLY A 61 -15.96 -13.49 -2.93
N TYR A 62 -15.22 -12.39 -3.03
CA TYR A 62 -15.23 -11.49 -4.19
C TYR A 62 -14.27 -11.94 -5.29
N ASP A 63 -14.48 -11.45 -6.50
CA ASP A 63 -13.48 -11.43 -7.56
C ASP A 63 -12.70 -10.12 -7.44
N ALA A 64 -11.36 -10.18 -7.37
CA ALA A 64 -10.56 -8.99 -7.11
C ALA A 64 -9.36 -8.88 -8.08
N ALA A 65 -9.19 -7.69 -8.67
CA ALA A 65 -8.10 -7.37 -9.59
C ALA A 65 -7.27 -6.20 -9.07
N VAL A 66 -5.95 -6.29 -9.25
CA VAL A 66 -5.00 -5.19 -8.95
C VAL A 66 -4.70 -4.43 -10.22
N PHE A 67 -4.72 -3.10 -10.13
CA PHE A 67 -4.41 -2.16 -11.20
C PHE A 67 -3.21 -1.30 -10.77
N ASP A 68 -2.16 -1.31 -11.56
CA ASP A 68 -0.94 -0.53 -11.34
C ASP A 68 -0.97 0.78 -12.11
N SER A 69 -1.05 1.90 -11.42
CA SER A 69 -1.08 3.23 -12.02
C SER A 69 0.31 3.76 -12.41
N GLN A 70 1.40 3.10 -11.98
CA GLN A 70 2.79 3.48 -12.28
C GLN A 70 3.13 4.94 -11.94
N ASN A 71 2.54 5.48 -10.87
CA ASN A 71 2.59 6.89 -10.48
C ASN A 71 2.14 7.88 -11.60
N ASP A 72 1.33 7.41 -12.54
CA ASP A 72 0.77 8.20 -13.63
C ASP A 72 -0.72 8.48 -13.38
N THR A 73 -1.07 9.77 -13.22
CA THR A 73 -2.43 10.22 -12.95
C THR A 73 -3.38 9.97 -14.14
N ALA A 74 -2.88 9.98 -15.37
CA ALA A 74 -3.68 9.67 -16.56
C ALA A 74 -4.00 8.18 -16.62
N LYS A 75 -3.04 7.32 -16.29
CA LYS A 75 -3.24 5.88 -16.19
C LYS A 75 -4.20 5.53 -15.06
N GLU A 76 -4.08 6.19 -13.91
CA GLU A 76 -5.04 6.07 -12.81
C GLU A 76 -6.46 6.41 -13.26
N ALA A 77 -6.64 7.54 -13.97
CA ALA A 77 -7.94 7.95 -14.49
C ALA A 77 -8.54 6.91 -15.45
N ALA A 78 -7.73 6.34 -16.35
CA ALA A 78 -8.15 5.27 -17.26
C ALA A 78 -8.56 3.99 -16.49
N HIS A 79 -7.88 3.64 -15.40
CA HIS A 79 -8.30 2.54 -14.52
C HIS A 79 -9.67 2.80 -13.91
N PHE A 80 -9.92 4.02 -13.40
CA PHE A 80 -11.24 4.38 -12.87
C PHE A 80 -12.34 4.28 -13.93
N ASP A 81 -12.11 4.72 -15.16
CA ASP A 81 -13.08 4.58 -16.26
C ASP A 81 -13.41 3.11 -16.55
N ASN A 82 -12.38 2.26 -16.62
CA ASN A 82 -12.55 0.82 -16.82
C ASN A 82 -13.28 0.16 -15.64
N ILE A 83 -13.02 0.56 -14.41
CA ILE A 83 -13.66 0.03 -13.21
C ILE A 83 -15.14 0.45 -13.16
N ILE A 84 -15.43 1.72 -13.42
CA ILE A 84 -16.80 2.26 -13.42
C ILE A 84 -17.66 1.55 -14.46
N SER A 85 -17.13 1.33 -15.67
CA SER A 85 -17.84 0.61 -16.75
C SER A 85 -17.86 -0.91 -16.57
N GLY A 86 -16.87 -1.46 -15.86
CA GLY A 86 -16.66 -2.90 -15.68
C GLY A 86 -17.51 -3.57 -14.61
N GLY A 87 -18.42 -2.82 -13.95
CA GLY A 87 -19.38 -3.38 -12.98
C GLY A 87 -18.79 -3.70 -11.61
N TYR A 88 -17.65 -3.10 -11.24
CA TYR A 88 -17.09 -3.23 -9.90
C TYR A 88 -17.99 -2.61 -8.84
N LYS A 89 -18.00 -3.17 -7.64
CA LYS A 89 -18.88 -2.76 -6.53
C LYS A 89 -18.16 -2.01 -5.41
N ALA A 90 -16.83 -2.01 -5.40
CA ALA A 90 -16.00 -1.22 -4.51
C ALA A 90 -14.60 -1.02 -5.10
N ILE A 91 -13.91 0.02 -4.64
CA ILE A 91 -12.53 0.33 -5.01
C ILE A 91 -11.71 0.49 -3.72
N LEU A 92 -10.64 -0.31 -3.58
CA LEU A 92 -9.58 -0.13 -2.60
C LEU A 92 -8.48 0.66 -3.31
N PHE A 93 -8.16 1.85 -2.82
CA PHE A 93 -7.45 2.84 -3.62
C PHE A 93 -6.24 3.42 -2.90
N ASN A 94 -5.07 3.31 -3.49
CA ASN A 94 -3.85 4.01 -3.11
C ASN A 94 -3.56 5.08 -4.16
N PRO A 95 -3.87 6.37 -3.91
CA PRO A 95 -3.82 7.42 -4.92
C PRO A 95 -2.39 7.78 -5.38
N THR A 96 -2.27 8.19 -6.64
CA THR A 96 -1.01 8.71 -7.21
C THR A 96 -0.72 10.13 -6.72
N ASP A 97 -1.77 10.95 -6.54
CA ASP A 97 -1.67 12.36 -6.13
C ASP A 97 -2.84 12.73 -5.23
N ALA A 98 -2.56 13.45 -4.14
CA ALA A 98 -3.59 13.78 -3.15
C ALA A 98 -4.71 14.70 -3.70
N LYS A 99 -4.40 15.58 -4.65
CA LYS A 99 -5.36 16.53 -5.26
C LYS A 99 -5.86 16.03 -6.61
N GLY A 100 -4.95 15.54 -7.46
CA GLY A 100 -5.27 15.06 -8.80
C GLY A 100 -6.23 13.89 -8.81
N SER A 101 -6.15 12.99 -7.82
CA SER A 101 -7.02 11.81 -7.71
C SER A 101 -8.45 12.11 -7.24
N ILE A 102 -8.75 13.32 -6.74
CA ILE A 102 -10.09 13.67 -6.21
C ILE A 102 -11.18 13.47 -7.26
N ALA A 103 -10.93 13.91 -8.50
CA ALA A 103 -11.92 13.83 -9.58
C ALA A 103 -12.31 12.37 -9.89
N ASN A 104 -11.33 11.45 -9.89
CA ASN A 104 -11.54 10.03 -10.11
C ASN A 104 -12.43 9.42 -9.01
N VAL A 105 -12.12 9.73 -7.75
CA VAL A 105 -12.89 9.26 -6.60
C VAL A 105 -14.34 9.77 -6.67
N ARG A 106 -14.55 11.05 -6.95
CA ARG A 106 -15.90 11.63 -7.08
C ARG A 106 -16.69 10.99 -8.21
N ARG A 107 -16.08 10.71 -9.36
CA ARG A 107 -16.75 10.00 -10.47
C ARG A 107 -17.25 8.60 -10.04
N ALA A 108 -16.42 7.84 -9.33
CA ALA A 108 -16.80 6.52 -8.84
C ALA A 108 -17.93 6.59 -7.80
N THR A 109 -17.79 7.46 -6.78
CA THR A 109 -18.79 7.59 -5.70
C THR A 109 -20.11 8.12 -6.19
N THR A 110 -20.13 9.05 -7.17
CA THR A 110 -21.37 9.51 -7.84
C THR A 110 -22.08 8.38 -8.59
N LYS A 111 -21.35 7.37 -9.04
CA LYS A 111 -21.94 6.14 -9.66
C LYS A 111 -22.32 5.07 -8.62
N GLY A 112 -22.24 5.39 -7.33
CA GLY A 112 -22.58 4.47 -6.24
C GLY A 112 -21.48 3.44 -5.93
N ILE A 113 -20.27 3.61 -6.45
CA ILE A 113 -19.14 2.74 -6.16
C ILE A 113 -18.34 3.34 -5.00
N PRO A 114 -18.34 2.73 -3.79
CA PRO A 114 -17.58 3.21 -2.66
C PRO A 114 -16.08 3.12 -2.93
N VAL A 115 -15.34 4.13 -2.46
CA VAL A 115 -13.89 4.19 -2.57
C VAL A 115 -13.29 4.26 -1.17
N PHE A 116 -12.41 3.33 -0.85
CA PHE A 116 -11.66 3.24 0.40
C PHE A 116 -10.19 3.54 0.10
N CYS A 117 -9.72 4.74 0.47
CA CYS A 117 -8.30 5.06 0.33
C CYS A 117 -7.48 4.29 1.34
N ILE A 118 -6.31 3.80 0.93
CA ILE A 118 -5.36 3.03 1.75
C ILE A 118 -3.97 3.63 1.63
N ASP A 119 -3.30 3.83 2.77
CA ASP A 119 -1.97 4.40 2.93
C ASP A 119 -1.86 5.86 2.49
N ARG A 120 -2.15 6.19 1.25
CA ARG A 120 -2.19 7.56 0.75
C ARG A 120 -3.61 8.12 0.80
N GLU A 121 -3.75 9.39 1.17
CA GLU A 121 -5.03 10.07 1.21
C GLU A 121 -5.26 10.97 -0.01
N ILE A 122 -6.53 11.25 -0.29
CA ILE A 122 -6.91 12.37 -1.14
C ILE A 122 -7.20 13.61 -0.28
N ASP A 123 -6.84 14.78 -0.78
CA ASP A 123 -7.03 16.07 -0.09
C ASP A 123 -8.47 16.60 -0.28
N ALA A 124 -9.44 15.76 0.09
CA ALA A 124 -10.86 16.09 -0.01
C ALA A 124 -11.66 15.39 1.08
N THR A 125 -12.38 16.20 1.88
CA THR A 125 -13.34 15.71 2.84
C THR A 125 -14.57 15.15 2.13
N ASN A 126 -15.06 14.00 2.57
CA ASN A 126 -16.31 13.36 2.10
C ASN A 126 -16.32 12.98 0.58
N ALA A 127 -15.17 12.89 -0.09
CA ALA A 127 -15.11 12.37 -1.45
C ALA A 127 -14.95 10.84 -1.44
N ALA A 128 -14.00 10.30 -0.65
CA ALA A 128 -13.90 8.88 -0.39
C ALA A 128 -14.88 8.42 0.68
N THR A 129 -15.26 7.14 0.67
CA THR A 129 -16.10 6.52 1.71
C THR A 129 -15.37 6.47 3.05
N ALA A 130 -14.10 6.11 3.04
CA ALA A 130 -13.19 6.19 4.17
C ALA A 130 -11.73 6.20 3.69
N GLN A 131 -10.82 6.64 4.56
CA GLN A 131 -9.39 6.69 4.31
C GLN A 131 -8.65 6.01 5.47
N ILE A 132 -8.02 4.86 5.21
CA ILE A 132 -7.27 4.05 6.17
C ILE A 132 -5.79 4.39 6.00
N LEU A 133 -5.22 5.11 6.95
CA LEU A 133 -3.95 5.81 6.82
C LEU A 133 -3.01 5.45 7.96
N SER A 134 -1.71 5.41 7.70
CA SER A 134 -0.73 5.39 8.78
C SER A 134 -0.71 6.73 9.52
N ASP A 135 -0.55 6.69 10.84
CA ASP A 135 -0.29 7.90 11.64
C ASP A 135 1.17 8.36 11.43
N ASN A 136 1.39 8.91 10.21
CA ASN A 136 2.70 9.35 9.74
C ASN A 136 3.30 10.43 10.63
N TYR A 137 2.48 11.39 11.08
CA TYR A 137 2.95 12.49 11.91
C TYR A 137 3.49 11.98 13.26
N SER A 138 2.66 11.22 14.01
CA SER A 138 3.08 10.67 15.30
C SER A 138 4.24 9.67 15.18
N GLY A 139 4.27 8.91 14.08
CA GLY A 139 5.40 8.02 13.75
C GLY A 139 6.70 8.79 13.61
N CYS A 140 6.68 9.89 12.87
CA CYS A 140 7.87 10.72 12.65
C CYS A 140 8.23 11.60 13.86
N VAL A 141 7.28 11.93 14.74
CA VAL A 141 7.62 12.51 16.07
C VAL A 141 8.49 11.54 16.86
N LYS A 142 8.11 10.24 16.94
CA LYS A 142 8.93 9.21 17.63
C LYS A 142 10.29 9.04 16.97
N LEU A 143 10.33 9.05 15.64
CA LEU A 143 11.59 8.94 14.88
C LEU A 143 12.49 10.16 15.14
N GLY A 144 11.94 11.38 15.13
CA GLY A 144 12.68 12.60 15.46
C GLY A 144 13.25 12.59 16.89
N GLN A 145 12.49 12.07 17.86
CA GLN A 145 12.98 11.87 19.23
C GLN A 145 14.16 10.89 19.27
N TYR A 146 14.05 9.79 18.54
CA TYR A 146 15.15 8.82 18.46
C TYR A 146 16.35 9.38 17.67
N PHE A 147 16.11 10.17 16.63
CA PHE A 147 17.14 10.87 15.89
C PHE A 147 17.99 11.76 16.81
N VAL A 148 17.34 12.62 17.60
CA VAL A 148 18.04 13.50 18.56
C VAL A 148 18.81 12.69 19.61
N LYS A 149 18.22 11.60 20.12
CA LYS A 149 18.89 10.68 21.06
C LYS A 149 20.18 10.09 20.44
N THR A 150 20.14 9.78 19.15
CA THR A 150 21.19 9.03 18.44
C THR A 150 22.28 9.93 17.85
N VAL A 151 21.88 11.07 17.24
CA VAL A 151 22.78 12.02 16.58
C VAL A 151 23.35 13.03 17.58
N GLY A 152 22.60 13.34 18.64
CA GLY A 152 22.91 14.42 19.59
C GLY A 152 22.11 15.68 19.26
N GLN A 153 22.40 16.75 19.98
CA GLN A 153 21.68 18.04 19.90
C GLN A 153 22.36 19.04 18.94
N SER A 154 23.41 18.62 18.25
CA SER A 154 24.17 19.45 17.31
C SER A 154 24.75 18.60 16.18
N GLY A 155 24.92 19.21 15.02
CA GLY A 155 25.46 18.61 13.81
C GLY A 155 24.66 19.02 12.58
N GLN A 156 25.10 18.55 11.42
CA GLN A 156 24.43 18.81 10.16
C GLN A 156 23.72 17.55 9.67
N TYR A 157 22.52 17.71 9.14
CA TYR A 157 21.76 16.59 8.57
C TYR A 157 21.15 16.94 7.23
N ALA A 158 20.82 15.93 6.44
CA ALA A 158 20.03 16.05 5.22
C ALA A 158 18.65 15.42 5.40
N GLU A 159 17.66 15.90 4.64
CA GLU A 159 16.35 15.29 4.53
C GLU A 159 16.06 14.93 3.07
N LEU A 160 15.69 13.68 2.80
CA LEU A 160 15.17 13.21 1.53
C LEU A 160 13.64 13.12 1.59
N LEU A 161 12.98 14.05 0.90
CA LEU A 161 11.51 14.09 0.82
C LEU A 161 11.00 13.05 -0.18
N GLY A 162 9.76 12.61 0.04
CA GLY A 162 9.02 11.81 -0.92
C GLY A 162 8.44 12.62 -2.08
N ILE A 163 7.39 12.08 -2.71
CA ILE A 163 6.62 12.77 -3.76
C ILE A 163 5.94 14.00 -3.15
N VAL A 164 6.15 15.18 -3.75
CA VAL A 164 5.64 16.46 -3.20
C VAL A 164 4.11 16.59 -3.28
N GLY A 165 3.46 15.86 -4.18
CA GLY A 165 1.99 15.77 -4.30
C GLY A 165 1.35 14.76 -3.33
N ASP A 166 2.12 14.07 -2.49
CA ASP A 166 1.65 13.08 -1.52
C ASP A 166 1.67 13.68 -0.10
N ASN A 167 0.54 13.65 0.58
CA ASN A 167 0.42 14.17 1.95
C ASN A 167 1.31 13.41 2.95
N ASN A 168 1.64 12.14 2.69
CA ASN A 168 2.57 11.38 3.53
C ASN A 168 3.94 12.04 3.62
N THR A 169 4.44 12.62 2.52
CA THR A 169 5.69 13.38 2.48
C THR A 169 5.69 14.48 3.55
N TRP A 170 4.67 15.31 3.54
CA TRP A 170 4.58 16.46 4.42
C TRP A 170 4.22 16.10 5.86
N ASN A 171 3.39 15.07 6.08
CA ASN A 171 3.07 14.58 7.41
C ASN A 171 4.30 13.99 8.10
N ARG A 172 5.15 13.27 7.37
CA ARG A 172 6.42 12.72 7.88
C ARG A 172 7.41 13.83 8.19
N SER A 173 7.68 14.72 7.23
CA SER A 173 8.58 15.87 7.42
C SER A 173 8.14 16.74 8.59
N LYS A 174 6.87 17.16 8.66
CA LYS A 174 6.35 17.97 9.77
C LYS A 174 6.46 17.27 11.11
N GLY A 175 6.18 15.96 11.19
CA GLY A 175 6.34 15.18 12.41
C GLY A 175 7.78 15.15 12.89
N PHE A 176 8.74 14.92 12.00
CA PHE A 176 10.17 14.94 12.27
C PHE A 176 10.64 16.33 12.73
N HIS A 177 10.33 17.37 11.97
CA HIS A 177 10.70 18.75 12.28
C HIS A 177 10.06 19.29 13.56
N SER A 178 8.86 18.82 13.94
CA SER A 178 8.25 19.20 15.22
C SER A 178 9.12 18.87 16.45
N VAL A 179 10.09 17.98 16.28
CA VAL A 179 11.06 17.59 17.31
C VAL A 179 12.41 18.21 17.05
N VAL A 180 13.01 18.00 15.87
CA VAL A 180 14.42 18.36 15.63
C VAL A 180 14.64 19.86 15.60
N ASP A 181 13.67 20.66 15.18
CA ASP A 181 13.76 22.13 15.13
C ASP A 181 13.81 22.78 16.52
N ARG A 182 13.51 22.02 17.59
CA ARG A 182 13.70 22.48 18.98
C ARG A 182 15.15 22.50 19.43
N TYR A 183 16.05 21.94 18.62
CA TYR A 183 17.47 21.84 18.91
C TYR A 183 18.26 22.72 17.93
N PRO A 184 18.52 23.98 18.28
CA PRO A 184 19.15 24.94 17.35
C PRO A 184 20.58 24.58 16.93
N GLY A 185 21.21 23.62 17.60
CA GLY A 185 22.49 23.04 17.17
C GLY A 185 22.39 22.03 16.04
N LEU A 186 21.21 21.45 15.78
CA LEU A 186 20.95 20.62 14.60
C LEU A 186 20.62 21.52 13.42
N LYS A 187 21.40 21.42 12.34
CA LYS A 187 21.26 22.25 11.16
C LYS A 187 20.92 21.37 9.95
N MET A 188 19.79 21.64 9.31
CA MET A 188 19.47 21.02 8.03
C MET A 188 20.38 21.63 6.95
N ALA A 189 21.32 20.85 6.42
CA ALA A 189 22.26 21.27 5.39
C ALA A 189 21.61 21.19 4.00
N ALA A 190 20.75 20.20 3.77
CA ALA A 190 20.04 20.01 2.50
C ALA A 190 18.69 19.33 2.71
N GLN A 191 17.71 19.71 1.87
CA GLN A 191 16.41 19.04 1.76
C GLN A 191 16.08 18.92 0.27
N GLN A 192 15.84 17.70 -0.20
CA GLN A 192 15.54 17.45 -1.60
C GLN A 192 14.57 16.27 -1.77
N SER A 193 13.66 16.36 -2.75
CA SER A 193 12.79 15.24 -3.09
C SER A 193 13.56 14.15 -3.83
N ALA A 194 13.38 12.91 -3.39
CA ALA A 194 13.81 11.70 -4.08
C ALA A 194 12.62 10.76 -4.37
N GLU A 195 11.40 11.30 -4.34
CA GLU A 195 10.14 10.76 -4.87
C GLU A 195 9.77 9.35 -4.37
N PHE A 196 10.18 8.99 -3.15
CA PHE A 196 10.04 7.65 -2.59
C PHE A 196 10.72 6.54 -3.41
N ASP A 197 11.66 6.90 -4.28
CA ASP A 197 12.35 5.98 -5.17
C ASP A 197 13.79 5.71 -4.68
N ARG A 198 14.24 4.46 -4.81
CA ARG A 198 15.56 4.02 -4.35
C ARG A 198 16.70 4.59 -5.20
N GLY A 199 16.53 4.60 -6.53
CA GLY A 199 17.53 5.12 -7.46
C GLY A 199 17.70 6.62 -7.29
N LYS A 200 16.59 7.37 -7.21
CA LYS A 200 16.62 8.81 -6.91
C LYS A 200 17.19 9.08 -5.52
N GLY A 201 16.92 8.23 -4.51
CA GLY A 201 17.52 8.34 -3.19
C GLY A 201 19.04 8.25 -3.23
N LEU A 202 19.59 7.38 -4.09
CA LEU A 202 21.02 7.28 -4.33
C LEU A 202 21.56 8.55 -5.02
N GLU A 203 20.98 8.94 -6.15
CA GLU A 203 21.42 10.12 -6.93
C GLU A 203 21.39 11.41 -6.12
N VAL A 204 20.30 11.64 -5.38
CA VAL A 204 20.13 12.83 -4.54
C VAL A 204 21.15 12.82 -3.41
N MET A 205 21.40 11.67 -2.77
CA MET A 205 22.38 11.58 -1.70
C MET A 205 23.81 11.80 -2.20
N GLU A 206 24.16 11.29 -3.38
CA GLU A 206 25.44 11.57 -4.03
C GLU A 206 25.63 13.07 -4.28
N SER A 207 24.60 13.74 -4.80
CA SER A 207 24.61 15.19 -5.02
C SER A 207 24.77 15.97 -3.70
N ILE A 208 24.06 15.57 -2.65
CA ILE A 208 24.17 16.21 -1.32
C ILE A 208 25.59 16.06 -0.78
N LEU A 209 26.22 14.91 -0.90
CA LEU A 209 27.58 14.67 -0.40
C LEU A 209 28.64 15.50 -1.11
N GLN A 210 28.41 15.90 -2.37
CA GLN A 210 29.31 16.79 -3.10
C GLN A 210 29.30 18.23 -2.53
N GLY A 211 28.13 18.71 -2.09
CA GLY A 211 27.98 20.06 -1.52
C GLY A 211 28.13 20.13 -0.02
N HIS A 212 27.86 19.03 0.69
CA HIS A 212 27.76 18.94 2.15
C HIS A 212 28.46 17.70 2.67
N SER A 213 29.79 17.68 2.59
CA SER A 213 30.59 16.50 2.96
C SER A 213 30.67 16.24 4.46
N ASP A 214 30.21 17.16 5.30
CA ASP A 214 30.30 17.15 6.77
C ASP A 214 28.96 16.82 7.48
N ILE A 215 27.95 16.34 6.75
CA ILE A 215 26.71 15.88 7.37
C ILE A 215 26.95 14.63 8.24
N ASN A 216 26.19 14.54 9.34
CA ASN A 216 26.29 13.45 10.32
C ASN A 216 25.12 12.47 10.21
N ALA A 217 24.02 12.88 9.59
CA ALA A 217 22.82 12.07 9.47
C ALA A 217 22.00 12.41 8.24
N VAL A 218 21.16 11.46 7.80
CA VAL A 218 20.13 11.69 6.81
C VAL A 218 18.82 11.06 7.29
N PHE A 219 17.75 11.87 7.28
CA PHE A 219 16.39 11.39 7.41
C PHE A 219 15.78 11.21 6.02
N CYS A 220 15.33 10.01 5.73
CA CYS A 220 14.66 9.67 4.48
C CYS A 220 13.18 9.44 4.75
N GLY A 221 12.32 10.10 3.99
CA GLY A 221 10.87 10.01 4.13
C GLY A 221 10.32 8.61 3.88
N ASN A 222 11.14 7.67 3.29
CA ASN A 222 10.84 6.25 3.26
C ASN A 222 12.10 5.37 3.19
N ASP A 223 11.90 4.06 3.34
CA ASP A 223 12.95 3.05 3.36
C ASP A 223 13.62 2.84 2.00
N ALA A 224 12.88 2.98 0.89
CA ALA A 224 13.46 2.88 -0.45
C ALA A 224 14.54 3.96 -0.65
N MET A 225 14.24 5.21 -0.28
CA MET A 225 15.22 6.30 -0.29
C MET A 225 16.36 6.08 0.71
N ALA A 226 16.05 5.54 1.91
CA ALA A 226 17.08 5.22 2.90
C ALA A 226 18.08 4.18 2.39
N MET A 227 17.62 3.18 1.66
CA MET A 227 18.47 2.19 0.98
C MET A 227 19.36 2.83 -0.09
N GLY A 228 18.80 3.74 -0.90
CA GLY A 228 19.55 4.49 -1.90
C GLY A 228 20.62 5.38 -1.26
N ALA A 229 20.23 6.16 -0.24
CA ALA A 229 21.14 7.00 0.50
C ALA A 229 22.27 6.20 1.16
N TYR A 230 21.94 5.06 1.78
CA TYR A 230 22.96 4.17 2.35
C TYR A 230 23.95 3.66 1.29
N GLN A 231 23.48 3.31 0.09
CA GLN A 231 24.35 2.89 -1.02
C GLN A 231 25.31 4.02 -1.45
N ALA A 232 24.83 5.26 -1.56
CA ALA A 232 25.67 6.42 -1.85
C ALA A 232 26.74 6.64 -0.77
N LEU A 233 26.35 6.48 0.50
CA LEU A 233 27.30 6.61 1.62
C LEU A 233 28.37 5.52 1.60
N VAL A 234 28.02 4.27 1.27
CA VAL A 234 28.99 3.17 1.12
C VAL A 234 29.97 3.48 -0.02
N ALA A 235 29.47 3.94 -1.16
CA ALA A 235 30.31 4.31 -2.32
C ALA A 235 31.28 5.46 -1.99
N ALA A 236 30.84 6.41 -1.14
CA ALA A 236 31.65 7.53 -0.68
C ALA A 236 32.56 7.19 0.54
N GLY A 237 32.51 5.97 1.09
CA GLY A 237 33.24 5.58 2.30
C GLY A 237 32.75 6.30 3.58
N LYS A 238 31.50 6.74 3.61
CA LYS A 238 30.90 7.54 4.71
C LYS A 238 29.84 6.79 5.51
N ASP A 239 29.58 5.54 5.19
CA ASP A 239 28.55 4.70 5.81
C ASP A 239 28.71 4.50 7.32
N LYS A 240 29.91 4.70 7.86
CA LYS A 240 30.19 4.66 9.30
C LYS A 240 30.12 6.04 9.99
N GLN A 241 30.08 7.11 9.19
CA GLN A 241 30.10 8.49 9.68
C GLN A 241 28.71 9.12 9.67
N VAL A 242 27.88 8.78 8.67
CA VAL A 242 26.54 9.34 8.45
C VAL A 242 25.48 8.33 8.84
N LYS A 243 24.66 8.70 9.81
CA LYS A 243 23.57 7.88 10.33
C LYS A 243 22.35 7.98 9.43
N VAL A 244 21.74 6.85 9.07
CA VAL A 244 20.59 6.79 8.15
C VAL A 244 19.33 6.41 8.93
N PHE A 245 18.23 7.14 8.67
CA PHE A 245 16.91 6.90 9.23
C PHE A 245 15.89 6.79 8.10
N GLY A 246 15.00 5.81 8.18
CA GLY A 246 13.98 5.52 7.18
C GLY A 246 12.56 5.55 7.74
N PHE A 247 11.61 5.14 6.90
CA PHE A 247 10.20 4.99 7.24
C PHE A 247 9.59 3.96 6.27
N ASP A 248 8.77 3.06 6.70
CA ASP A 248 7.94 2.03 6.07
C ASP A 248 8.04 0.69 6.80
N GLY A 249 9.22 0.35 7.35
CA GLY A 249 9.49 -0.96 7.95
C GLY A 249 9.74 -2.05 6.90
N ALA A 250 10.39 -1.69 5.79
CA ALA A 250 10.75 -2.64 4.74
C ALA A 250 11.73 -3.70 5.25
N ASP A 251 11.55 -4.95 4.83
CA ASP A 251 12.31 -6.10 5.35
C ASP A 251 13.82 -5.97 5.14
N ASP A 252 14.25 -5.36 4.04
CA ASP A 252 15.67 -5.11 3.78
C ASP A 252 16.24 -4.05 4.73
N VAL A 253 15.47 -3.01 5.08
CA VAL A 253 15.88 -2.01 6.07
C VAL A 253 15.84 -2.60 7.49
N VAL A 254 14.83 -3.38 7.83
CA VAL A 254 14.77 -4.11 9.12
C VAL A 254 16.02 -4.98 9.30
N ARG A 255 16.48 -5.68 8.24
CA ARG A 255 17.72 -6.43 8.26
C ARG A 255 18.96 -5.53 8.46
N LEU A 256 19.03 -4.39 7.76
CA LEU A 256 20.15 -3.45 7.91
C LEU A 256 20.19 -2.79 9.28
N ILE A 257 19.05 -2.61 9.95
CA ILE A 257 18.99 -2.17 11.33
C ILE A 257 19.61 -3.25 12.25
N ALA A 258 19.25 -4.52 12.06
CA ALA A 258 19.86 -5.63 12.81
C ALA A 258 21.37 -5.71 12.61
N GLU A 259 21.86 -5.39 11.41
CA GLU A 259 23.27 -5.34 11.05
C GLU A 259 23.99 -4.03 11.46
N LYS A 260 23.29 -3.10 12.14
CA LYS A 260 23.81 -1.78 12.56
C LYS A 260 24.27 -0.86 11.41
N LYS A 261 23.64 -0.99 10.26
CA LYS A 261 23.92 -0.22 9.03
C LYS A 261 22.95 0.94 8.83
N ILE A 262 21.73 0.80 9.34
CA ILE A 262 20.68 1.83 9.40
C ILE A 262 20.24 1.93 10.86
N GLU A 263 19.95 3.13 11.35
CA GLU A 263 19.67 3.38 12.78
C GLU A 263 18.23 3.00 13.16
N ALA A 264 17.26 3.40 12.34
CA ALA A 264 15.85 3.18 12.65
C ALA A 264 14.96 3.30 11.41
N THR A 265 13.76 2.74 11.50
CA THR A 265 12.64 3.00 10.58
C THR A 265 11.31 3.12 11.32
N GLY A 266 10.39 3.90 10.77
CA GLY A 266 8.99 3.90 11.19
C GLY A 266 8.22 2.76 10.54
N MET A 267 7.93 1.67 11.29
CA MET A 267 7.17 0.53 10.79
C MET A 267 5.72 0.89 10.53
N GLN A 268 5.30 0.82 9.30
CA GLN A 268 3.90 0.82 8.88
C GLN A 268 3.36 -0.62 8.78
N PHE A 269 2.04 -0.76 8.73
CA PHE A 269 1.37 -2.05 8.69
C PHE A 269 0.49 -2.20 7.44
N PRO A 270 1.09 -2.42 6.23
CA PRO A 270 0.34 -2.51 4.97
C PRO A 270 -0.73 -3.60 5.00
N LYS A 271 -0.40 -4.76 5.58
CA LYS A 271 -1.34 -5.89 5.69
C LYS A 271 -2.57 -5.54 6.52
N THR A 272 -2.40 -4.77 7.60
CA THR A 272 -3.51 -4.31 8.45
C THR A 272 -4.41 -3.33 7.71
N MET A 273 -3.83 -2.35 7.01
CA MET A 273 -4.59 -1.36 6.23
C MET A 273 -5.36 -2.04 5.09
N ALA A 274 -4.71 -2.91 4.35
CA ALA A 274 -5.29 -3.64 3.22
C ALA A 274 -6.47 -4.52 3.63
N ARG A 275 -6.31 -5.33 4.70
CA ARG A 275 -7.38 -6.18 5.24
C ARG A 275 -8.57 -5.35 5.72
N LYS A 276 -8.31 -4.28 6.48
CA LYS A 276 -9.37 -3.38 6.97
C LYS A 276 -10.15 -2.74 5.82
N ALA A 277 -9.48 -2.30 4.76
CA ALA A 277 -10.15 -1.73 3.58
C ALA A 277 -11.04 -2.75 2.86
N ALA A 278 -10.57 -3.98 2.68
CA ALA A 278 -11.36 -5.05 2.08
C ALA A 278 -12.57 -5.43 2.94
N GLU A 279 -12.43 -5.44 4.27
CA GLU A 279 -13.51 -5.67 5.22
C GLU A 279 -14.54 -4.53 5.18
N PHE A 280 -14.11 -3.29 5.07
CA PHE A 280 -15.01 -2.14 4.91
C PHE A 280 -15.78 -2.17 3.58
N ALA A 281 -15.12 -2.61 2.49
CA ALA A 281 -15.79 -2.81 1.22
C ALA A 281 -16.88 -3.90 1.32
N ASP A 282 -16.60 -5.01 1.98
CA ASP A 282 -17.56 -6.09 2.27
C ASP A 282 -18.73 -5.59 3.13
N GLU A 283 -18.45 -4.87 4.22
CA GLU A 283 -19.49 -4.28 5.08
C GLU A 283 -20.37 -3.30 4.29
N HIS A 284 -19.77 -2.47 3.42
CA HIS A 284 -20.53 -1.54 2.59
C HIS A 284 -21.42 -2.26 1.57
N ILE A 285 -20.90 -3.29 0.91
CA ILE A 285 -21.68 -4.11 -0.05
C ILE A 285 -22.84 -4.80 0.67
N LYS A 286 -22.67 -5.20 1.94
CA LYS A 286 -23.71 -5.77 2.81
C LYS A 286 -24.68 -4.73 3.41
N GLY A 287 -24.51 -3.45 3.11
CA GLY A 287 -25.47 -2.40 3.46
C GLY A 287 -25.03 -1.38 4.50
N LYS A 288 -23.85 -1.52 5.12
CA LYS A 288 -23.32 -0.50 6.05
C LYS A 288 -23.01 0.80 5.30
N ARG A 289 -23.32 1.95 5.92
CA ARG A 289 -23.08 3.27 5.32
C ARG A 289 -22.32 4.23 6.25
N ASP A 290 -22.25 3.90 7.53
CA ASP A 290 -21.58 4.72 8.53
C ASP A 290 -20.11 4.27 8.68
N PHE A 291 -19.21 5.08 8.13
CA PHE A 291 -17.74 4.89 8.21
C PHE A 291 -17.08 6.19 8.64
N ALA A 292 -16.17 6.10 9.60
CA ALA A 292 -15.32 7.24 9.92
C ALA A 292 -14.48 7.64 8.69
N GLN A 293 -14.39 8.95 8.43
CA GLN A 293 -13.68 9.46 7.25
C GLN A 293 -12.19 9.14 7.26
N LYS A 294 -11.53 9.19 8.43
CA LYS A 294 -10.12 8.81 8.58
C LYS A 294 -9.96 7.78 9.68
N ILE A 295 -9.25 6.72 9.36
CA ILE A 295 -8.94 5.62 10.28
C ILE A 295 -7.41 5.54 10.40
N PRO A 296 -6.82 6.07 11.48
CA PRO A 296 -5.39 6.00 11.68
C PRO A 296 -4.96 4.59 12.08
N VAL A 297 -3.86 4.12 11.49
CA VAL A 297 -3.13 2.93 11.88
C VAL A 297 -1.81 3.38 12.50
N ALA A 298 -1.57 2.98 13.74
CA ALA A 298 -0.39 3.39 14.49
C ALA A 298 0.90 2.95 13.79
N VAL A 299 1.91 3.84 13.82
CA VAL A 299 3.28 3.56 13.37
C VAL A 299 4.15 3.22 14.58
N GLU A 300 5.01 2.22 14.43
CA GLU A 300 5.93 1.78 15.46
C GLU A 300 7.37 2.09 15.09
N LEU A 301 8.14 2.60 16.04
CA LEU A 301 9.56 2.82 15.83
C LEU A 301 10.32 1.49 15.95
N VAL A 302 11.07 1.15 14.90
CA VAL A 302 11.97 -0.01 14.87
C VAL A 302 13.41 0.48 14.97
N THR A 303 14.11 -0.05 15.96
CA THR A 303 15.51 0.23 16.25
C THR A 303 16.26 -1.06 16.54
N GLN A 304 17.57 -1.02 16.74
CA GLN A 304 18.34 -2.20 17.14
C GLN A 304 17.83 -2.90 18.41
N GLU A 305 17.23 -2.14 19.33
CA GLU A 305 16.74 -2.68 20.59
C GLU A 305 15.53 -3.62 20.42
N ASN A 306 14.76 -3.44 19.34
CA ASN A 306 13.49 -4.16 19.13
C ASN A 306 13.34 -4.82 17.76
N VAL A 307 14.31 -4.67 16.87
CA VAL A 307 14.25 -5.14 15.47
C VAL A 307 13.92 -6.63 15.34
N GLY A 308 14.33 -7.45 16.30
CA GLY A 308 14.02 -8.89 16.31
C GLY A 308 12.52 -9.23 16.35
N LYS A 309 11.66 -8.26 16.72
CA LYS A 309 10.20 -8.41 16.80
C LYS A 309 9.50 -8.17 15.45
N TYR A 310 10.23 -7.70 14.43
CA TYR A 310 9.67 -7.25 13.15
C TYR A 310 10.22 -8.04 11.97
N GLY A 311 9.46 -8.09 10.91
CA GLY A 311 9.75 -8.72 9.63
C GLY A 311 8.45 -9.03 8.89
N ASP A 312 8.54 -9.34 7.61
CA ASP A 312 7.40 -9.60 6.75
C ASP A 312 6.36 -8.44 6.79
N TYR A 313 6.90 -7.20 6.77
CA TYR A 313 6.12 -5.95 6.82
C TYR A 313 5.16 -5.88 8.02
N GLY A 314 5.62 -6.29 9.18
CA GLY A 314 4.82 -6.26 10.40
C GLY A 314 5.54 -6.80 11.62
N ARG A 315 4.78 -7.08 12.66
CA ARG A 315 5.29 -7.82 13.82
C ARG A 315 5.35 -9.31 13.49
N LYS A 316 6.46 -9.95 13.83
CA LYS A 316 6.56 -11.42 13.79
C LYS A 316 5.58 -12.00 14.82
N ASN A 317 4.74 -12.91 14.38
CA ASN A 317 3.96 -13.73 15.31
C ASN A 317 4.95 -14.55 16.16
N LYS A 318 4.75 -14.55 17.47
CA LYS A 318 5.50 -15.40 18.39
C LYS A 318 5.14 -16.87 18.21
#